data_31c6f6b3d7d4590b11e0488077eabad1
#
_entry.id   31c6f6b3d7d4590b11e0488077eabad1
#
_cell.length_a   1.000
_cell.length_b   1.000
_cell.length_c   1.000
_cell.angle_alpha   90.00
_cell.angle_beta   90.00
_cell.angle_gamma   90.00
#
_symmetry.space_group_name_H-M   'P 1'
#
loop_
_entity.id
_entity.type
_entity.pdbx_description
1 polymer ?
#
loop_
_entity_poly.entity_id
_entity_poly.type
_entity_poly.pdbx_seq_one_letter_code
_entity_poly.pdbx_strand_id
1 'polypeptide(L)' 'MTEVKAELVGNVWKITAKTGDDVAEDDVLMILESMKMEIPVTAPRAGRVKEIRVKEADVVKEGQVLVVLE' A
#
# COMPACT_ATOMS: atom_id res chain seq x y z
N MET A 1 -8.03 13.94 -0.24
CA MET A 1 -7.47 12.63 -0.59
C MET A 1 -6.28 12.33 0.29
N THR A 2 -6.05 11.06 0.57
CA THR A 2 -4.95 10.63 1.43
C THR A 2 -4.02 9.75 0.63
N GLU A 3 -2.73 10.10 0.62
CA GLU A 3 -1.70 9.28 -0.01
C GLU A 3 -1.13 8.34 1.04
N VAL A 4 -1.09 7.05 0.72
CA VAL A 4 -0.46 6.02 1.56
C VAL A 4 0.92 5.78 0.99
N LYS A 5 1.94 6.05 1.80
CA LYS A 5 3.33 6.02 1.35
C LYS A 5 4.09 4.87 1.99
N ALA A 6 5.11 4.39 1.29
CA ALA A 6 6.00 3.40 1.85
C ALA A 6 6.83 4.02 2.98
N GLU A 7 6.98 3.29 4.07
CA GLU A 7 7.76 3.73 5.23
C GLU A 7 9.19 3.23 5.19
N LEU A 8 9.51 2.39 4.20
CA LEU A 8 10.83 1.79 4.07
C LEU A 8 11.06 1.35 2.63
N VAL A 9 12.29 0.99 2.32
CA VAL A 9 12.66 0.42 1.02
C VAL A 9 12.28 -1.06 1.02
N GLY A 10 11.65 -1.52 -0.05
CA GLY A 10 11.32 -2.93 -0.17
C GLY A 10 10.72 -3.25 -1.53
N ASN A 11 10.25 -4.48 -1.67
CA ASN A 11 9.56 -4.95 -2.87
C ASN A 11 8.09 -5.12 -2.56
N VAL A 12 7.25 -4.82 -3.55
CA VAL A 12 5.82 -5.14 -3.44
C VAL A 12 5.67 -6.64 -3.65
N TRP A 13 5.37 -7.35 -2.56
CA TRP A 13 5.21 -8.80 -2.62
C TRP A 13 3.80 -9.17 -3.06
N LYS A 14 2.79 -8.52 -2.50
CA LYS A 14 1.41 -8.83 -2.83
C LYS A 14 0.54 -7.58 -2.63
N ILE A 15 -0.37 -7.35 -3.57
CA ILE A 15 -1.37 -6.27 -3.45
C ILE A 15 -2.71 -6.94 -3.16
N THR A 16 -3.29 -6.61 -1.99
CA THR A 16 -4.54 -7.21 -1.55
C THR A 16 -5.75 -6.33 -1.82
N ALA A 17 -5.54 -5.02 -1.96
CA ALA A 17 -6.61 -4.07 -2.27
C ALA A 17 -6.77 -3.89 -3.78
N LYS A 18 -7.94 -3.42 -4.19
CA LYS A 18 -8.24 -3.12 -5.59
C LYS A 18 -8.80 -1.72 -5.68
N THR A 19 -8.60 -1.07 -6.81
CA THR A 19 -9.22 0.22 -7.10
C THR A 19 -10.74 0.07 -6.99
N GLY A 20 -11.36 0.98 -6.25
CA GLY A 20 -12.79 0.97 -6.00
C GLY A 20 -13.19 0.29 -4.70
N ASP A 21 -12.27 -0.40 -4.03
CA ASP A 21 -12.58 -1.05 -2.75
C ASP A 21 -12.83 -0.01 -1.67
N ASP A 22 -13.80 -0.30 -0.81
CA ASP A 22 -13.99 0.44 0.43
C ASP A 22 -13.14 -0.25 1.49
N VAL A 23 -12.32 0.52 2.19
CA VAL A 23 -11.44 -0.01 3.23
C VAL A 23 -11.70 0.69 4.54
N ALA A 24 -11.46 -0.03 5.63
CA ALA A 24 -11.53 0.53 6.97
C ALA A 24 -10.11 0.90 7.42
N GLU A 25 -10.01 1.71 8.46
CA GLU A 25 -8.73 1.99 9.09
C GLU A 25 -8.06 0.67 9.49
N ASP A 26 -6.76 0.58 9.23
CA ASP A 26 -5.92 -0.60 9.51
C ASP A 26 -6.13 -1.80 8.58
N ASP A 27 -7.03 -1.72 7.61
CA ASP A 27 -7.12 -2.77 6.60
C ASP A 27 -5.79 -2.87 5.84
N VAL A 28 -5.36 -4.09 5.53
CA VAL A 28 -4.13 -4.32 4.77
C VAL A 28 -4.39 -4.01 3.30
N LEU A 29 -3.60 -3.10 2.74
CA LEU A 29 -3.71 -2.70 1.33
C LEU A 29 -2.74 -3.49 0.46
N MET A 30 -1.56 -3.76 0.97
CA MET A 30 -0.56 -4.57 0.28
C MET A 30 0.49 -5.03 1.29
N ILE A 31 1.34 -5.95 0.86
CA ILE A 31 2.42 -6.46 1.69
C ILE A 31 3.73 -6.19 0.98
N LEU A 32 4.65 -5.52 1.66
CA LEU A 32 6.00 -5.29 1.16
C LEU A 32 6.93 -6.34 1.76
N GLU A 33 7.95 -6.74 1.02
CA GLU A 33 9.02 -7.58 1.53
C GLU A 33 10.28 -6.76 1.65
N SER A 34 10.88 -6.77 2.83
CA SER A 34 12.14 -6.08 3.08
C SER A 34 12.94 -6.92 4.07
N MET A 35 14.20 -7.20 3.74
CA MET A 35 15.11 -7.94 4.62
C MET A 35 14.49 -9.27 5.07
N LYS A 36 13.85 -9.98 4.15
CA LYS A 36 13.22 -11.28 4.38
C LYS A 36 12.04 -11.22 5.35
N MET A 37 11.48 -10.04 5.57
CA MET A 37 10.29 -9.86 6.39
C MET A 37 9.15 -9.35 5.53
N GLU A 38 7.93 -9.80 5.86
CA GLU A 38 6.71 -9.32 5.24
C GLU A 38 6.16 -8.19 6.09
N ILE A 39 5.97 -7.03 5.47
CA ILE A 39 5.55 -5.83 6.18
C ILE A 39 4.24 -5.35 5.56
N PRO A 40 3.12 -5.42 6.31
CA PRO A 40 1.85 -4.96 5.77
C PRO A 40 1.81 -3.44 5.69
N VAL A 41 1.23 -2.94 4.60
CA VAL A 41 0.89 -1.53 4.44
C VAL A 41 -0.60 -1.42 4.71
N THR A 42 -0.97 -0.66 5.73
CA THR A 42 -2.35 -0.58 6.19
C THR A 42 -2.95 0.79 5.87
N ALA A 43 -4.28 0.82 5.79
CA ALA A 43 -4.99 2.07 5.53
C ALA A 43 -4.90 2.96 6.77
N PRO A 44 -4.49 4.24 6.63
CA PRO A 44 -4.41 5.16 7.76
C PRO A 44 -5.77 5.66 8.22
N ARG A 45 -6.80 5.48 7.39
CA ARG A 45 -8.18 5.83 7.69
C ARG A 45 -9.12 5.05 6.79
N ALA A 46 -10.39 5.04 7.13
CA ALA A 46 -11.41 4.49 6.23
C ALA A 46 -11.53 5.36 4.97
N GLY A 47 -11.83 4.75 3.85
CA GLY A 47 -12.02 5.45 2.60
C GLY A 47 -12.17 4.49 1.45
N ARG A 48 -12.14 5.03 0.24
CA ARG A 48 -12.20 4.22 -0.98
C ARG A 48 -10.87 4.31 -1.71
N VAL A 49 -10.39 3.18 -2.21
CA VAL A 49 -9.16 3.12 -3.00
C VAL A 49 -9.43 3.78 -4.35
N LYS A 50 -8.81 4.93 -4.55
CA LYS A 50 -8.93 5.67 -5.81
C LYS A 50 -7.93 5.18 -6.84
N GLU A 51 -6.69 4.91 -6.41
CA GLU A 51 -5.62 4.56 -7.32
C GLU A 51 -4.57 3.74 -6.58
N ILE A 52 -4.03 2.73 -7.27
CA ILE A 52 -2.88 1.97 -6.79
C ILE A 52 -1.75 2.27 -7.77
N ARG A 53 -0.65 2.84 -7.26
CA ARG A 53 0.42 3.37 -8.09
C ARG A 53 1.59 2.44 -8.30
N VAL A 54 1.51 1.23 -7.78
CA VAL A 54 2.57 0.23 -7.90
C VAL A 54 1.98 -1.10 -8.32
N LYS A 55 2.85 -2.00 -8.75
CA LYS A 55 2.50 -3.37 -9.15
C LYS A 55 3.29 -4.35 -8.31
N GLU A 56 2.81 -5.58 -8.26
CA GLU A 56 3.56 -6.66 -7.62
C GLU A 56 4.92 -6.79 -8.29
N ALA A 57 5.93 -7.05 -7.48
CA ALA A 57 7.35 -7.12 -7.83
C ALA A 57 8.05 -5.78 -8.01
N ASP A 58 7.34 -4.65 -7.96
CA ASP A 58 7.99 -3.33 -8.01
C ASP A 58 8.87 -3.13 -6.78
N VAL A 59 9.99 -2.43 -6.95
CA VAL A 59 10.82 -1.95 -5.86
C VAL A 59 10.32 -0.56 -5.49
N VAL A 60 10.10 -0.33 -4.20
CA VAL A 60 9.62 0.96 -3.70
C VAL A 60 10.64 1.55 -2.72
N LYS A 61 10.59 2.87 -2.59
CA LYS A 61 11.46 3.62 -1.69
C LYS A 61 10.63 4.30 -0.62
N GLU A 62 11.26 4.61 0.51
CA GLU A 62 10.61 5.38 1.55
C GLU A 62 10.03 6.67 0.99
N GLY A 63 8.79 6.97 1.35
CA GLY A 63 8.08 8.17 0.89
C GLY A 63 7.38 8.02 -0.44
N GLN A 64 7.60 6.92 -1.17
CA GLN A 64 6.92 6.70 -2.44
C GLN A 64 5.44 6.42 -2.21
N VAL A 65 4.59 7.06 -2.99
CA VAL A 65 3.14 6.86 -2.89
C VAL A 65 2.78 5.49 -3.46
N LEU A 66 2.09 4.69 -2.66
CA LEU A 66 1.66 3.35 -3.03
C LEU A 66 0.19 3.31 -3.42
N VAL A 67 -0.66 3.98 -2.65
CA VAL A 67 -2.11 3.98 -2.83
C VAL A 67 -2.64 5.38 -2.54
N VAL A 68 -3.66 5.78 -3.27
CA VAL A 68 -4.38 7.03 -3.00
C VAL A 68 -5.80 6.65 -2.57
N LEU A 69 -6.21 7.15 -1.40
CA LEU A 69 -7.57 6.99 -0.87
C LEU A 69 -8.37 8.27 -1.12
N GLU A 70 -9.61 8.10 -1.51
CA GLU A 70 -10.56 9.22 -1.60
C GLU A 70 -10.98 9.71 -0.22
#